data_e882fbbd577a39c4603529e87be768ef
#
_entry.id   e882fbbd577a39c4603529e87be768ef
#
_cell.length_a   1.000
_cell.length_b   1.000
_cell.length_c   1.000
_cell.angle_alpha   90.00
_cell.angle_beta   90.00
_cell.angle_gamma   90.00
#
_symmetry.space_group_name_H-M   'P 1'
#
loop_
_entity.id
_entity.type
_entity.pdbx_description
1 polymer ?
#
loop_
_entity_poly.entity_id
_entity_poly.type
_entity_poly.pdbx_seq_one_letter_code
_entity_poly.pdbx_strand_id
1 'polypeptide(L)'
;MNIALKDMFLRLWKKYFDGAELPIAFYYTNEEKVAENDPATSGRCLIENLIKVRMGTPLRFGKNSIGCPGGRRYAGFSATLSENFEYFLSCGIPGVVEGERYKKSPELVREVMKKFPEFEAPNNFIVFKRWDQLDESDEPKVVIFFAKPDVLAGLFTLANFDEIEEGVLAPFGSGCSSIILHPYLEGENNPPHCVLGMFDISARPYVHSEIQTFAVPIAKFDRMVENMQESFLITSTWEKIRNRIIPS
;
A
#
# COMPACT_ATOMS: atom_id res chain seq x y z
N MET A 1 17.14 0.66 -8.89
CA MET A 1 16.88 1.69 -7.83
C MET A 1 17.93 2.78 -7.84
N ASN A 2 17.55 4.04 -7.69
CA ASN A 2 18.49 5.16 -7.48
C ASN A 2 18.99 5.12 -6.01
N ILE A 3 20.22 4.67 -5.79
CA ILE A 3 20.82 4.55 -4.45
C ILE A 3 20.99 5.91 -3.76
N ALA A 4 21.29 6.97 -4.52
CA ALA A 4 21.39 8.31 -3.94
C ALA A 4 20.05 8.79 -3.35
N LEU A 5 18.93 8.51 -4.03
CA LEU A 5 17.59 8.78 -3.50
C LEU A 5 17.29 7.93 -2.26
N LYS A 6 17.65 6.64 -2.29
CA LYS A 6 17.47 5.75 -1.13
C LYS A 6 18.16 6.32 0.11
N ASP A 7 19.43 6.66 -0.01
CA ASP A 7 20.26 7.16 1.10
C ASP A 7 19.79 8.54 1.57
N MET A 8 19.38 9.40 0.63
CA MET A 8 18.80 10.70 0.93
C MET A 8 17.53 10.54 1.76
N PHE A 9 16.60 9.67 1.32
CA PHE A 9 15.38 9.42 2.08
C PHE A 9 15.67 8.88 3.48
N LEU A 10 16.53 7.87 3.63
CA LEU A 10 16.84 7.29 4.95
C LEU A 10 17.40 8.35 5.93
N ARG A 11 18.28 9.22 5.45
CA ARG A 11 18.83 10.32 6.25
C ARG A 11 17.74 11.34 6.63
N LEU A 12 16.88 11.73 5.68
CA LEU A 12 15.82 12.71 5.91
C LEU A 12 14.68 12.13 6.77
N TRP A 13 14.37 10.84 6.58
CA TRP A 13 13.40 10.14 7.40
C TRP A 13 13.83 10.12 8.87
N LYS A 14 15.08 9.73 9.12
CA LYS A 14 15.65 9.79 10.46
C LYS A 14 15.64 11.21 11.05
N LYS A 15 15.89 12.23 10.23
CA LYS A 15 15.89 13.62 10.70
C LYS A 15 14.50 14.13 11.08
N TYR A 16 13.47 13.82 10.29
CA TYR A 16 12.15 14.45 10.41
C TYR A 16 11.07 13.52 10.98
N PHE A 17 11.25 12.20 10.92
CA PHE A 17 10.30 11.18 11.36
C PHE A 17 10.96 10.13 12.27
N ASP A 18 11.97 10.53 13.04
CA ASP A 18 12.68 9.60 13.93
C ASP A 18 11.72 8.86 14.85
N GLY A 19 11.89 7.54 14.95
CA GLY A 19 10.97 6.64 15.65
C GLY A 19 9.81 6.11 14.82
N ALA A 20 9.54 6.68 13.63
CA ALA A 20 8.56 6.10 12.71
C ALA A 20 9.11 4.88 11.97
N GLU A 21 8.24 3.93 11.68
CA GLU A 21 8.57 2.74 10.89
C GLU A 21 9.04 3.11 9.48
N LEU A 22 10.07 2.42 8.98
CA LEU A 22 10.48 2.55 7.58
C LEU A 22 9.42 1.99 6.66
N PRO A 23 9.15 2.63 5.51
CA PRO A 23 8.21 2.08 4.54
C PRO A 23 8.74 0.82 3.88
N ILE A 24 7.81 0.07 3.31
CA ILE A 24 8.11 -1.00 2.36
C ILE A 24 7.87 -0.49 0.93
N ALA A 25 8.48 -1.15 -0.04
CA ALA A 25 8.22 -0.88 -1.45
C ALA A 25 7.95 -2.19 -2.18
N PHE A 26 7.23 -2.09 -3.30
CA PHE A 26 7.08 -3.25 -4.18
C PHE A 26 7.41 -2.93 -5.64
N TYR A 27 7.75 -3.99 -6.36
CA TYR A 27 7.92 -4.02 -7.81
C TYR A 27 7.54 -5.37 -8.39
N TYR A 28 7.37 -5.44 -9.70
CA TYR A 28 7.13 -6.69 -10.41
C TYR A 28 8.39 -7.17 -11.12
N THR A 29 8.60 -8.49 -11.17
CA THR A 29 9.78 -9.11 -11.83
C THR A 29 9.47 -10.52 -12.33
N ASN A 30 10.29 -11.01 -13.26
CA ASN A 30 10.32 -12.41 -13.66
C ASN A 30 11.44 -13.20 -12.96
N GLU A 31 12.27 -12.53 -12.15
CA GLU A 31 13.39 -13.16 -11.44
C GLU A 31 12.93 -13.90 -10.19
N GLU A 32 13.33 -15.18 -10.07
CA GLU A 32 12.92 -16.03 -8.95
C GLU A 32 13.78 -15.86 -7.68
N LYS A 33 15.01 -15.36 -7.82
CA LYS A 33 16.00 -15.35 -6.73
C LYS A 33 16.09 -14.03 -5.95
N VAL A 34 15.21 -13.07 -6.22
CA VAL A 34 15.30 -11.71 -5.62
C VAL A 34 14.81 -11.62 -4.17
N ALA A 35 14.05 -12.60 -3.70
CA ALA A 35 13.53 -12.69 -2.33
C ALA A 35 13.03 -14.08 -2.01
N GLU A 36 12.78 -14.37 -0.72
CA GLU A 36 12.16 -15.63 -0.30
C GLU A 36 10.75 -15.76 -0.91
N ASN A 37 10.42 -16.97 -1.36
CA ASN A 37 9.06 -17.29 -1.75
C ASN A 37 8.26 -17.59 -0.48
N ASP A 38 7.27 -16.76 -0.17
CA ASP A 38 6.35 -17.08 0.92
C ASP A 38 5.38 -18.16 0.42
N PRO A 39 5.44 -19.39 0.99
CA PRO A 39 4.57 -20.47 0.54
C PRO A 39 3.10 -20.08 0.78
N ALA A 40 2.25 -20.38 -0.21
CA ALA A 40 0.82 -20.14 -0.10
C ALA A 40 0.27 -20.85 1.14
N THR A 41 -0.11 -20.08 2.14
CA THR A 41 -0.94 -20.56 3.24
C THR A 41 -2.38 -20.24 2.87
N SER A 42 -3.17 -21.27 2.57
CA SER A 42 -4.57 -21.10 2.20
C SER A 42 -5.30 -20.22 3.23
N GLY A 43 -5.98 -19.19 2.74
CA GLY A 43 -6.77 -18.27 3.57
C GLY A 43 -5.98 -17.18 4.31
N ARG A 44 -4.64 -17.20 4.29
CA ARG A 44 -3.86 -16.15 4.95
C ARG A 44 -3.96 -14.82 4.20
N CYS A 45 -4.25 -13.75 4.92
CA CYS A 45 -4.31 -12.40 4.37
C CYS A 45 -2.93 -11.95 3.88
N LEU A 46 -2.85 -11.32 2.69
CA LEU A 46 -1.61 -10.76 2.18
C LEU A 46 -1.04 -9.67 3.12
N ILE A 47 -1.91 -8.84 3.71
CA ILE A 47 -1.51 -7.81 4.67
C ILE A 47 -0.79 -8.41 5.88
N GLU A 48 -1.24 -9.57 6.38
CA GLU A 48 -0.59 -10.30 7.47
C GLU A 48 0.83 -10.73 7.08
N ASN A 49 1.02 -11.21 5.86
CA ASN A 49 2.34 -11.62 5.38
C ASN A 49 3.31 -10.42 5.29
N LEU A 50 2.80 -9.22 4.97
CA LEU A 50 3.63 -8.01 4.91
C LEU A 50 4.21 -7.58 6.27
N ILE A 51 3.75 -8.14 7.40
CA ILE A 51 4.39 -7.94 8.71
C ILE A 51 5.85 -8.38 8.66
N LYS A 52 6.16 -9.51 8.01
CA LYS A 52 7.55 -9.99 7.84
C LYS A 52 8.40 -8.98 7.07
N VAL A 53 7.84 -8.39 6.01
CA VAL A 53 8.54 -7.41 5.17
C VAL A 53 8.83 -6.13 5.97
N ARG A 54 7.86 -5.66 6.74
CA ARG A 54 8.01 -4.51 7.65
C ARG A 54 9.13 -4.74 8.68
N MET A 55 9.27 -5.99 9.15
CA MET A 55 10.34 -6.41 10.06
C MET A 55 11.68 -6.68 9.34
N GLY A 56 11.74 -6.56 8.03
CA GLY A 56 12.99 -6.65 7.27
C GLY A 56 13.23 -7.99 6.56
N THR A 57 12.23 -8.83 6.35
CA THR A 57 12.36 -10.04 5.54
C THR A 57 11.74 -9.81 4.17
N PRO A 58 12.51 -9.65 3.09
CA PRO A 58 11.98 -9.51 1.75
C PRO A 58 11.15 -10.73 1.35
N LEU A 59 10.00 -10.50 0.72
CA LEU A 59 9.10 -11.56 0.26
C LEU A 59 8.75 -11.40 -1.21
N ARG A 60 8.60 -12.54 -1.89
CA ARG A 60 8.16 -12.65 -3.27
C ARG A 60 6.88 -13.48 -3.35
N PHE A 61 5.91 -12.98 -4.10
CA PHE A 61 4.65 -13.68 -4.34
C PHE A 61 4.42 -13.84 -5.84
N GLY A 62 4.02 -15.03 -6.26
CA GLY A 62 3.52 -15.32 -7.59
C GLY A 62 2.05 -15.72 -7.55
N LYS A 63 1.50 -16.05 -8.71
CA LYS A 63 0.09 -16.44 -8.89
C LYS A 63 -0.41 -17.48 -7.88
N ASN A 64 0.44 -18.44 -7.53
CA ASN A 64 0.08 -19.59 -6.67
C ASN A 64 0.53 -19.41 -5.21
N SER A 65 1.21 -18.33 -4.85
CA SER A 65 1.72 -18.11 -3.51
C SER A 65 0.91 -17.13 -2.67
N ILE A 66 -0.12 -16.48 -3.23
CA ILE A 66 -1.05 -15.65 -2.49
C ILE A 66 -2.31 -16.48 -2.17
N GLY A 67 -2.50 -16.82 -0.89
CA GLY A 67 -3.62 -17.65 -0.43
C GLY A 67 -4.96 -16.93 -0.47
N CYS A 68 -5.00 -15.61 -0.27
CA CYS A 68 -6.21 -14.79 -0.27
C CYS A 68 -6.66 -14.46 -1.70
N PRO A 69 -7.93 -14.73 -2.09
CA PRO A 69 -8.46 -14.38 -3.42
C PRO A 69 -8.37 -12.88 -3.73
N GLY A 70 -8.70 -12.02 -2.76
CA GLY A 70 -8.57 -10.56 -2.90
C GLY A 70 -7.13 -10.14 -3.13
N GLY A 71 -6.17 -10.68 -2.37
CA GLY A 71 -4.76 -10.42 -2.56
C GLY A 71 -4.28 -10.81 -3.96
N ARG A 72 -4.67 -11.98 -4.48
CA ARG A 72 -4.35 -12.40 -5.86
C ARG A 72 -4.91 -11.45 -6.91
N ARG A 73 -6.16 -11.03 -6.73
CA ARG A 73 -6.82 -10.11 -7.66
C ARG A 73 -6.12 -8.76 -7.69
N TYR A 74 -5.90 -8.15 -6.53
CA TYR A 74 -5.33 -6.80 -6.46
C TYR A 74 -3.83 -6.75 -6.75
N ALA A 75 -3.14 -7.89 -6.65
CA ALA A 75 -1.79 -8.05 -7.18
C ALA A 75 -1.73 -8.37 -8.70
N GLY A 76 -2.88 -8.43 -9.38
CA GLY A 76 -2.95 -8.66 -10.83
C GLY A 76 -2.79 -10.12 -11.26
N PHE A 77 -2.82 -11.08 -10.33
CA PHE A 77 -2.64 -12.51 -10.67
C PHE A 77 -3.96 -13.26 -10.90
N SER A 78 -5.11 -12.60 -10.76
CA SER A 78 -6.42 -13.17 -11.04
C SER A 78 -7.42 -12.08 -11.40
N ALA A 79 -8.10 -12.23 -12.53
CA ALA A 79 -9.23 -11.36 -12.90
C ALA A 79 -10.55 -11.82 -12.25
N THR A 80 -10.61 -13.08 -11.76
CA THR A 80 -11.84 -13.70 -11.31
C THR A 80 -12.27 -13.20 -9.93
N LEU A 81 -13.50 -12.78 -9.81
CA LEU A 81 -14.18 -12.60 -8.53
C LEU A 81 -14.72 -13.94 -8.04
N SER A 82 -14.89 -14.10 -6.73
CA SER A 82 -15.54 -15.25 -6.15
C SER A 82 -17.01 -15.33 -6.59
N GLU A 83 -17.55 -16.54 -6.66
CA GLU A 83 -18.97 -16.73 -6.86
C GLU A 83 -19.79 -16.02 -5.78
N ASN A 84 -20.91 -15.42 -6.15
CA ASN A 84 -21.78 -14.66 -5.24
C ASN A 84 -21.09 -13.43 -4.57
N PHE A 85 -20.08 -12.84 -5.22
CA PHE A 85 -19.33 -11.72 -4.68
C PHE A 85 -20.21 -10.52 -4.32
N GLU A 86 -21.26 -10.25 -5.09
CA GLU A 86 -22.21 -9.17 -4.80
C GLU A 86 -23.01 -9.43 -3.51
N TYR A 87 -23.32 -10.68 -3.20
CA TYR A 87 -23.96 -11.07 -1.94
C TYR A 87 -22.96 -11.05 -0.79
N PHE A 88 -21.73 -11.50 -1.02
CA PHE A 88 -20.65 -11.41 -0.03
C PHE A 88 -20.44 -9.96 0.43
N LEU A 89 -20.36 -8.99 -0.47
CA LEU A 89 -20.20 -7.58 -0.10
C LEU A 89 -21.46 -6.91 0.46
N SER A 90 -22.62 -7.56 0.39
CA SER A 90 -23.89 -7.00 0.84
C SER A 90 -24.59 -7.89 1.87
N CYS A 91 -25.79 -8.38 1.57
CA CYS A 91 -26.68 -9.03 2.53
C CYS A 91 -26.35 -10.51 2.82
N GLY A 92 -25.48 -11.14 2.03
CA GLY A 92 -25.26 -12.58 2.07
C GLY A 92 -26.40 -13.38 1.41
N ILE A 93 -26.23 -14.71 1.44
CA ILE A 93 -27.25 -15.69 1.06
C ILE A 93 -27.38 -16.65 2.23
N PRO A 94 -28.56 -16.74 2.89
CA PRO A 94 -28.77 -17.63 4.04
C PRO A 94 -28.30 -19.05 3.79
N GLY A 95 -27.46 -19.61 4.65
CA GLY A 95 -26.93 -20.96 4.55
C GLY A 95 -25.88 -21.20 3.44
N VAL A 96 -25.51 -20.18 2.65
CA VAL A 96 -24.54 -20.29 1.55
C VAL A 96 -23.34 -19.38 1.74
N VAL A 97 -23.57 -18.06 1.91
CA VAL A 97 -22.51 -17.08 2.11
C VAL A 97 -22.92 -16.02 3.13
N GLU A 98 -22.07 -15.76 4.12
CA GLU A 98 -22.25 -14.66 5.04
C GLU A 98 -21.96 -13.34 4.31
N GLY A 99 -22.81 -12.31 4.51
CA GLY A 99 -22.66 -11.00 3.91
C GLY A 99 -21.93 -10.04 4.82
N GLU A 100 -20.85 -9.44 4.29
CA GLU A 100 -20.03 -8.44 5.01
C GLU A 100 -20.75 -7.09 5.19
N ARG A 101 -21.84 -6.84 4.49
CA ARG A 101 -22.69 -5.65 4.56
C ARG A 101 -21.95 -4.32 4.30
N TYR A 102 -20.88 -4.34 3.51
CA TYR A 102 -20.15 -3.15 3.08
C TYR A 102 -20.92 -2.30 2.08
N LYS A 103 -21.89 -2.89 1.40
CA LYS A 103 -22.84 -2.23 0.49
C LYS A 103 -24.27 -2.62 0.83
N LYS A 104 -25.20 -1.70 0.53
CA LYS A 104 -26.61 -1.84 0.92
C LYS A 104 -27.31 -3.02 0.25
N SER A 105 -26.98 -3.30 -1.02
CA SER A 105 -27.65 -4.36 -1.78
C SER A 105 -26.74 -4.98 -2.84
N PRO A 106 -27.05 -6.21 -3.31
CA PRO A 106 -26.33 -6.86 -4.40
C PRO A 106 -26.37 -6.06 -5.71
N GLU A 107 -27.47 -5.37 -6.02
CA GLU A 107 -27.62 -4.52 -7.22
C GLU A 107 -26.60 -3.39 -7.18
N LEU A 108 -26.46 -2.72 -6.03
CA LEU A 108 -25.47 -1.67 -5.85
C LEU A 108 -24.05 -2.21 -6.03
N VAL A 109 -23.75 -3.41 -5.53
CA VAL A 109 -22.45 -4.06 -5.73
C VAL A 109 -22.19 -4.30 -7.21
N ARG A 110 -23.17 -4.82 -7.97
CA ARG A 110 -23.01 -5.03 -9.41
C ARG A 110 -22.67 -3.74 -10.16
N GLU A 111 -23.27 -2.60 -9.79
CA GLU A 111 -22.92 -1.31 -10.39
C GLU A 111 -21.49 -0.87 -10.02
N VAL A 112 -21.06 -1.12 -8.78
CA VAL A 112 -19.68 -0.85 -8.35
C VAL A 112 -18.70 -1.74 -9.09
N MET A 113 -19.01 -3.03 -9.29
CA MET A 113 -18.16 -3.97 -10.01
C MET A 113 -17.87 -3.54 -11.46
N LYS A 114 -18.81 -2.88 -12.14
CA LYS A 114 -18.61 -2.33 -13.49
C LYS A 114 -17.51 -1.27 -13.56
N LYS A 115 -17.16 -0.68 -12.42
CA LYS A 115 -16.14 0.35 -12.28
C LYS A 115 -14.80 -0.18 -11.76
N PHE A 116 -14.72 -1.47 -11.48
CA PHE A 116 -13.46 -2.06 -11.05
C PHE A 116 -12.44 -2.00 -12.18
N PRO A 117 -11.25 -1.47 -11.92
CA PRO A 117 -10.24 -1.48 -12.95
C PRO A 117 -9.83 -2.92 -13.29
N GLU A 118 -9.63 -3.16 -14.57
CA GLU A 118 -8.96 -4.37 -15.03
C GLU A 118 -7.46 -4.19 -14.84
N PHE A 119 -6.82 -5.17 -14.21
CA PHE A 119 -5.40 -5.14 -13.95
C PHE A 119 -4.83 -6.55 -14.03
N GLU A 120 -3.78 -6.69 -14.83
CA GLU A 120 -2.98 -7.91 -14.92
C GLU A 120 -1.54 -7.59 -14.53
N ALA A 121 -0.93 -8.46 -13.73
CA ALA A 121 0.45 -8.29 -13.29
C ALA A 121 1.40 -8.28 -14.51
N PRO A 122 2.28 -7.29 -14.65
CA PRO A 122 3.17 -7.18 -15.81
C PRO A 122 4.25 -8.28 -15.83
N ASN A 123 4.48 -8.95 -14.71
CA ASN A 123 5.48 -10.01 -14.55
C ASN A 123 4.96 -11.14 -13.67
N ASN A 124 5.71 -12.24 -13.59
CA ASN A 124 5.31 -13.45 -12.87
C ASN A 124 5.26 -13.29 -11.34
N PHE A 125 5.99 -12.31 -10.80
CA PHE A 125 6.12 -12.11 -9.36
C PHE A 125 5.97 -10.64 -8.99
N ILE A 126 5.37 -10.41 -7.80
CA ILE A 126 5.45 -9.16 -7.06
C ILE A 126 6.39 -9.37 -5.87
N VAL A 127 7.33 -8.46 -5.69
CA VAL A 127 8.35 -8.48 -4.62
C VAL A 127 8.11 -7.31 -3.70
N PHE A 128 8.15 -7.58 -2.39
CA PHE A 128 8.09 -6.56 -1.35
C PHE A 128 9.40 -6.56 -0.57
N LYS A 129 10.02 -5.38 -0.43
CA LYS A 129 11.20 -5.14 0.40
C LYS A 129 10.98 -3.93 1.31
N ARG A 130 11.56 -3.93 2.50
CA ARG A 130 11.65 -2.70 3.29
C ARG A 130 12.63 -1.75 2.61
N TRP A 131 12.38 -0.45 2.68
CA TRP A 131 13.10 0.55 1.90
C TRP A 131 14.63 0.48 2.04
N ASP A 132 15.13 0.22 3.25
CA ASP A 132 16.57 0.09 3.53
C ASP A 132 17.23 -1.14 2.88
N GLN A 133 16.43 -2.12 2.45
CA GLN A 133 16.89 -3.36 1.84
C GLN A 133 16.83 -3.36 0.31
N LEU A 134 16.33 -2.29 -0.30
CA LEU A 134 16.39 -2.13 -1.75
C LEU A 134 17.84 -2.00 -2.21
N ASP A 135 18.15 -2.56 -3.37
CA ASP A 135 19.45 -2.49 -4.03
C ASP A 135 19.35 -1.90 -5.44
N GLU A 136 20.50 -1.77 -6.14
CA GLU A 136 20.56 -1.15 -7.46
C GLU A 136 19.71 -1.88 -8.52
N SER A 137 19.51 -3.18 -8.36
CA SER A 137 18.73 -4.00 -9.30
C SER A 137 17.22 -3.87 -9.11
N ASP A 138 16.76 -3.36 -7.96
CA ASP A 138 15.35 -3.20 -7.68
C ASP A 138 14.73 -1.99 -8.42
N GLU A 139 13.53 -2.16 -8.93
CA GLU A 139 12.77 -1.12 -9.64
C GLU A 139 11.44 -0.83 -8.94
N PRO A 140 11.44 -0.21 -7.73
CA PRO A 140 10.22 0.03 -6.99
C PRO A 140 9.21 0.84 -7.81
N LYS A 141 7.93 0.45 -7.73
CA LYS A 141 6.81 1.12 -8.38
C LYS A 141 5.99 1.94 -7.39
N VAL A 142 5.88 1.44 -6.17
CA VAL A 142 5.10 2.06 -5.09
C VAL A 142 5.85 1.92 -3.77
N VAL A 143 5.81 2.96 -2.96
CA VAL A 143 6.30 3.01 -1.58
C VAL A 143 5.10 3.04 -0.64
N ILE A 144 5.06 2.15 0.36
CA ILE A 144 3.93 1.98 1.27
C ILE A 144 4.38 2.26 2.70
N PHE A 145 3.80 3.28 3.31
CA PHE A 145 3.96 3.61 4.71
C PHE A 145 2.83 2.96 5.53
N PHE A 146 3.18 2.36 6.64
CA PHE A 146 2.28 1.96 7.70
C PHE A 146 2.41 2.98 8.82
N ALA A 147 1.52 3.96 8.86
CA ALA A 147 1.73 5.19 9.59
C ALA A 147 0.72 5.41 10.71
N LYS A 148 1.21 5.87 11.86
CA LYS A 148 0.42 6.44 12.95
C LYS A 148 -0.06 7.86 12.58
N PRO A 149 -1.07 8.42 13.25
CA PRO A 149 -1.70 9.70 12.85
C PRO A 149 -0.74 10.86 12.66
N ASP A 150 0.25 11.05 13.54
CA ASP A 150 1.19 12.17 13.43
C ASP A 150 2.13 12.03 12.21
N VAL A 151 2.59 10.81 11.93
CA VAL A 151 3.39 10.51 10.73
C VAL A 151 2.53 10.68 9.47
N LEU A 152 1.28 10.19 9.53
CA LEU A 152 0.33 10.30 8.42
C LEU A 152 0.02 11.76 8.09
N ALA A 153 -0.17 12.62 9.10
CA ALA A 153 -0.38 14.06 8.92
C ALA A 153 0.81 14.70 8.18
N GLY A 154 2.04 14.32 8.54
CA GLY A 154 3.25 14.76 7.85
C GLY A 154 3.31 14.29 6.40
N LEU A 155 3.06 13.01 6.14
CA LEU A 155 3.05 12.45 4.79
C LEU A 155 1.97 13.08 3.91
N PHE A 156 0.76 13.27 4.44
CA PHE A 156 -0.35 13.90 3.74
C PHE A 156 -0.01 15.35 3.35
N THR A 157 0.54 16.12 4.28
CA THR A 157 0.94 17.51 4.02
C THR A 157 2.08 17.58 3.00
N LEU A 158 3.06 16.67 3.09
CA LEU A 158 4.18 16.61 2.14
C LEU A 158 3.72 16.23 0.72
N ALA A 159 2.74 15.33 0.60
CA ALA A 159 2.16 14.93 -0.69
C ALA A 159 1.40 16.04 -1.42
N ASN A 160 1.00 17.07 -0.69
CA ASN A 160 0.29 18.24 -1.22
C ASN A 160 1.16 19.51 -1.28
N PHE A 161 2.45 19.39 -0.93
CA PHE A 161 3.32 20.56 -0.78
C PHE A 161 3.55 21.32 -2.10
N ASP A 162 3.68 20.60 -3.20
CA ASP A 162 3.94 21.11 -4.55
C ASP A 162 2.76 20.91 -5.52
N GLU A 163 1.56 20.63 -4.99
CA GLU A 163 0.35 20.41 -5.79
C GLU A 163 -0.63 21.58 -5.66
N ILE A 164 -1.35 21.87 -6.75
CA ILE A 164 -2.47 22.82 -6.76
C ILE A 164 -3.77 22.10 -6.43
N GLU A 165 -3.93 20.88 -6.92
CA GLU A 165 -5.07 20.02 -6.68
C GLU A 165 -4.80 19.03 -5.55
N GLU A 166 -5.82 18.29 -5.12
CA GLU A 166 -5.67 17.30 -4.07
C GLU A 166 -4.72 16.16 -4.50
N GLY A 167 -3.57 16.05 -3.87
CA GLY A 167 -2.53 15.05 -4.19
C GLY A 167 -2.77 13.67 -3.56
N VAL A 168 -3.92 13.45 -2.88
CA VAL A 168 -4.21 12.21 -2.11
C VAL A 168 -5.64 11.74 -2.35
N LEU A 169 -5.80 10.46 -2.69
CA LEU A 169 -7.08 9.77 -2.84
C LEU A 169 -7.32 8.80 -1.69
N ALA A 170 -8.59 8.58 -1.32
CA ALA A 170 -9.02 7.56 -0.37
C ALA A 170 -10.12 6.68 -0.99
N PRO A 171 -9.79 5.79 -1.93
CA PRO A 171 -10.78 4.96 -2.60
C PRO A 171 -11.37 3.92 -1.65
N PHE A 172 -12.70 3.72 -1.75
CA PHE A 172 -13.34 2.62 -1.06
C PHE A 172 -12.95 1.28 -1.70
N GLY A 173 -12.37 0.38 -0.91
CA GLY A 173 -11.93 -0.93 -1.41
C GLY A 173 -11.26 -1.77 -0.33
N SER A 174 -10.66 -2.89 -0.74
CA SER A 174 -9.90 -3.76 0.16
C SER A 174 -8.57 -3.13 0.59
N GLY A 175 -8.01 -3.63 1.69
CA GLY A 175 -6.67 -3.24 2.13
C GLY A 175 -5.62 -3.43 1.03
N CYS A 176 -5.67 -4.55 0.31
CA CYS A 176 -4.75 -4.83 -0.81
C CYS A 176 -4.96 -3.86 -1.98
N SER A 177 -6.20 -3.46 -2.30
CA SER A 177 -6.44 -2.51 -3.39
C SER A 177 -5.82 -1.15 -3.11
N SER A 178 -5.86 -0.70 -1.85
CA SER A 178 -5.32 0.60 -1.45
C SER A 178 -3.80 0.66 -1.38
N ILE A 179 -3.11 -0.48 -1.25
CA ILE A 179 -1.65 -0.49 -1.16
C ILE A 179 -0.96 -1.02 -2.43
N ILE A 180 -1.69 -1.72 -3.31
CA ILE A 180 -1.12 -2.29 -4.53
C ILE A 180 -1.79 -1.69 -5.77
N LEU A 181 -3.08 -2.00 -5.99
CA LEU A 181 -3.75 -1.70 -7.26
C LEU A 181 -3.84 -0.20 -7.53
N HIS A 182 -4.50 0.55 -6.62
CA HIS A 182 -4.73 1.97 -6.85
C HIS A 182 -3.42 2.76 -6.97
N PRO A 183 -2.43 2.64 -6.04
CA PRO A 183 -1.20 3.41 -6.17
C PRO A 183 -0.33 2.97 -7.36
N TYR A 184 -0.43 1.70 -7.80
CA TYR A 184 0.25 1.25 -9.01
C TYR A 184 -0.35 1.91 -10.27
N LEU A 185 -1.69 1.94 -10.38
CA LEU A 185 -2.38 2.59 -11.50
C LEU A 185 -2.20 4.12 -11.47
N GLU A 186 -2.14 4.74 -10.28
CA GLU A 186 -1.82 6.16 -10.14
C GLU A 186 -0.42 6.49 -10.63
N GLY A 187 0.51 5.53 -10.64
CA GLY A 187 1.83 5.72 -11.23
C GLY A 187 1.83 6.04 -12.74
N GLU A 188 0.74 5.76 -13.45
CA GLU A 188 0.55 6.11 -14.87
C GLU A 188 -0.07 7.51 -15.06
N ASN A 189 -0.56 8.15 -14.00
CA ASN A 189 -1.15 9.49 -14.05
C ASN A 189 -0.07 10.59 -13.95
N ASN A 190 -0.41 11.77 -14.45
CA ASN A 190 0.47 12.94 -14.35
C ASN A 190 -0.34 14.21 -14.01
N PRO A 191 -0.28 14.73 -12.78
CA PRO A 191 0.47 14.20 -11.63
C PRO A 191 -0.17 12.93 -11.04
N PRO A 192 0.62 12.02 -10.44
CA PRO A 192 0.11 10.87 -9.73
C PRO A 192 -0.37 11.26 -8.32
N HIS A 193 -1.45 10.60 -7.82
CA HIS A 193 -1.93 10.78 -6.45
C HIS A 193 -1.34 9.72 -5.52
N CYS A 194 -1.16 10.12 -4.26
CA CYS A 194 -0.97 9.16 -3.17
C CYS A 194 -2.30 8.50 -2.82
N VAL A 195 -2.26 7.32 -2.22
CA VAL A 195 -3.46 6.58 -1.80
C VAL A 195 -3.45 6.37 -0.29
N LEU A 196 -4.40 7.00 0.39
CA LEU A 196 -4.70 6.74 1.79
C LEU A 196 -5.59 5.51 1.89
N GLY A 197 -5.22 4.54 2.71
CA GLY A 197 -5.87 3.23 2.75
C GLY A 197 -5.97 2.59 4.13
N MET A 198 -6.22 1.26 4.12
CA MET A 198 -6.45 0.42 5.29
C MET A 198 -7.75 0.74 6.04
N PHE A 199 -8.80 1.14 5.30
CA PHE A 199 -10.16 1.31 5.83
C PHE A 199 -11.00 0.03 5.68
N ASP A 200 -10.47 -1.01 5.08
CA ASP A 200 -11.10 -2.33 4.92
C ASP A 200 -11.23 -3.02 6.28
N ILE A 201 -12.46 -3.20 6.74
CA ILE A 201 -12.75 -3.81 8.04
C ILE A 201 -12.18 -5.23 8.14
N SER A 202 -12.18 -5.99 7.04
CA SER A 202 -11.65 -7.37 7.01
C SER A 202 -10.11 -7.42 7.13
N ALA A 203 -9.41 -6.37 6.72
CA ALA A 203 -7.95 -6.26 6.82
C ALA A 203 -7.47 -5.63 8.15
N ARG A 204 -8.35 -4.88 8.83
CA ARG A 204 -8.00 -4.17 10.08
C ARG A 204 -7.42 -5.06 11.19
N PRO A 205 -7.87 -6.32 11.40
CA PRO A 205 -7.29 -7.19 12.44
C PRO A 205 -5.80 -7.52 12.23
N TYR A 206 -5.27 -7.33 11.02
CA TYR A 206 -3.87 -7.65 10.68
C TYR A 206 -2.92 -6.46 10.81
N VAL A 207 -3.41 -5.31 11.24
CA VAL A 207 -2.60 -4.11 11.51
C VAL A 207 -2.99 -3.53 12.87
N HIS A 208 -2.04 -2.83 13.51
CA HIS A 208 -2.33 -2.17 14.79
C HIS A 208 -3.47 -1.15 14.61
N SER A 209 -4.29 -0.95 15.65
CA SER A 209 -5.49 -0.10 15.62
C SER A 209 -5.23 1.35 15.17
N GLU A 210 -4.05 1.89 15.48
CA GLU A 210 -3.65 3.25 15.13
C GLU A 210 -3.00 3.38 13.74
N ILE A 211 -2.76 2.26 13.04
CA ILE A 211 -2.07 2.29 11.73
C ILE A 211 -3.06 2.48 10.59
N GLN A 212 -2.75 3.41 9.72
CA GLN A 212 -3.28 3.52 8.37
C GLN A 212 -2.16 3.32 7.36
N THR A 213 -2.51 3.03 6.10
CA THR A 213 -1.52 2.97 5.03
C THR A 213 -1.54 4.23 4.19
N PHE A 214 -0.36 4.66 3.77
CA PHE A 214 -0.17 5.73 2.83
C PHE A 214 0.75 5.22 1.72
N ALA A 215 0.19 4.98 0.54
CA ALA A 215 0.89 4.40 -0.58
C ALA A 215 1.19 5.46 -1.64
N VAL A 216 2.42 5.53 -2.08
CA VAL A 216 2.95 6.61 -2.91
C VAL A 216 3.56 6.02 -4.18
N PRO A 217 3.08 6.36 -5.39
CA PRO A 217 3.76 6.03 -6.63
C PRO A 217 5.18 6.57 -6.65
N ILE A 218 6.12 5.82 -7.21
CA ILE A 218 7.55 6.14 -7.11
C ILE A 218 7.89 7.56 -7.63
N ALA A 219 7.31 7.99 -8.74
CA ALA A 219 7.55 9.32 -9.30
C ALA A 219 7.12 10.46 -8.36
N LYS A 220 6.02 10.27 -7.61
CA LYS A 220 5.60 11.21 -6.57
C LYS A 220 6.48 11.14 -5.33
N PHE A 221 6.89 9.93 -4.96
CA PHE A 221 7.78 9.73 -3.82
C PHE A 221 9.12 10.45 -4.00
N ASP A 222 9.69 10.40 -5.20
CA ASP A 222 10.95 11.10 -5.54
C ASP A 222 10.81 12.62 -5.27
N ARG A 223 9.73 13.25 -5.77
CA ARG A 223 9.43 14.66 -5.52
C ARG A 223 9.20 14.96 -4.04
N MET A 224 8.45 14.09 -3.34
CA MET A 224 8.25 14.25 -1.90
C MET A 224 9.56 14.24 -1.13
N VAL A 225 10.51 13.37 -1.49
CA VAL A 225 11.83 13.31 -0.85
C VAL A 225 12.65 14.58 -1.11
N GLU A 226 12.64 15.10 -2.35
CA GLU A 226 13.27 16.36 -2.71
C GLU A 226 12.72 17.53 -1.88
N ASN A 227 11.39 17.58 -1.73
CA ASN A 227 10.68 18.63 -1.00
C ASN A 227 10.88 18.59 0.53
N MET A 228 11.36 17.49 1.12
CA MET A 228 11.48 17.36 2.58
C MET A 228 12.34 18.47 3.22
N GLN A 229 13.30 19.03 2.51
CA GLN A 229 14.25 20.01 3.07
C GLN A 229 13.75 21.46 2.98
N GLU A 230 12.70 21.74 2.24
CA GLU A 230 12.13 23.09 2.08
C GLU A 230 10.66 23.19 2.50
N SER A 231 10.04 22.06 2.82
CA SER A 231 8.65 21.97 3.26
C SER A 231 8.48 22.38 4.73
N PHE A 232 7.24 22.26 5.21
CA PHE A 232 6.88 22.47 6.63
C PHE A 232 7.71 21.65 7.62
N LEU A 233 8.40 20.58 7.18
CA LEU A 233 9.25 19.73 8.02
C LEU A 233 10.42 20.49 8.69
N ILE A 234 10.82 21.66 8.17
CA ILE A 234 11.86 22.51 8.77
C ILE A 234 11.31 23.50 9.81
N THR A 235 10.00 23.52 10.06
CA THR A 235 9.35 24.51 10.92
C THR A 235 9.28 24.08 12.38
N SER A 236 9.16 25.05 13.29
CA SER A 236 8.91 24.79 14.71
C SER A 236 7.56 24.11 14.97
N THR A 237 6.60 24.26 14.07
CA THR A 237 5.31 23.56 14.16
C THR A 237 5.50 22.06 13.99
N TRP A 238 6.27 21.64 12.98
CA TRP A 238 6.59 20.22 12.79
C TRP A 238 7.43 19.65 13.94
N GLU A 239 8.36 20.43 14.47
CA GLU A 239 9.17 19.97 15.61
C GLU A 239 8.33 19.53 16.82
N LYS A 240 7.21 20.22 17.10
CA LYS A 240 6.28 19.84 18.16
C LYS A 240 5.61 18.50 17.87
N ILE A 241 5.28 18.22 16.61
CA ILE A 241 4.67 16.94 16.18
C ILE A 241 5.72 15.83 16.19
N ARG A 242 6.91 16.08 15.62
CA ARG A 242 8.01 15.11 15.60
C ARG A 242 8.35 14.57 16.99
N ASN A 243 8.34 15.42 18.01
CA ASN A 243 8.62 15.02 19.39
C ASN A 243 7.54 14.09 20.00
N ARG A 244 6.42 13.87 19.32
CA ARG A 244 5.35 12.94 19.69
C ARG A 244 5.45 11.60 18.99
N ILE A 245 6.28 11.50 17.94
CA ILE A 245 6.49 10.25 17.20
C ILE A 245 7.26 9.30 18.12
N ILE A 246 6.57 8.25 18.57
CA ILE A 246 7.11 7.23 19.48
C ILE A 246 7.45 5.99 18.63
N PRO A 247 8.59 5.33 18.88
CA PRO A 247 8.94 4.08 18.20
C PRO A 247 7.82 3.04 18.28
N SER A 248 7.65 2.31 17.19
CA SER A 248 6.60 1.28 17.02
C SER A 248 7.05 -0.06 17.60
#